data_e88b2f5113f570994ee4dbfd4b29781c
#
_entry.id   e88b2f5113f570994ee4dbfd4b29781c
#
_cell.length_a   1.000
_cell.length_b   1.000
_cell.length_c   1.000
_cell.angle_alpha   90.00
_cell.angle_beta   90.00
_cell.angle_gamma   90.00
#
_symmetry.space_group_name_H-M   'P 1'
#
loop_
_entity.id
_entity.type
_entity.pdbx_description
1 polymer ?
#
loop_
_entity_poly.entity_id
_entity_poly.type
_entity_poly.pdbx_seq_one_letter_code
_entity_poly.pdbx_strand_id
1 'polypeptide(L)'
;MESFLPILNAIDSFLWGAPLIVLLVGTGILLTVRLSLIQVVRLPQALRLILRAKSRGLGDISSFKALCVALAATIGTGNIVGVATAVQVGGPGAIFWMWTAAFFGMATKYAEGLLAVKYRETDARGEIAGGPMYYIRRGMGEKYRPLAAFFAAATVLVAFFGIGTFPQVNAIVDSVELSFGVPRLYTDIALTLVIAAITIGGLKSIAAVAARVIPFMAALYVVICLGIILAHLGEIPGAIALILDGAFTGTAAAGGFAGSTVMMAMKNGIARGVFSNESGLGSAPIAAAAAKTNEPAEQGLVSMTGTFIDTIIICSMTGLVLVLTGAWNGDTAGAAMTGAAFTSFYGAVGGVLLTVSLALFAFTTILGWNYYGERAVVYLAGRGGILPYRVVFIVLIALGAFLKLEAIWILADIVNGLMAIPNLIALLALSGVVVRETRKYMEKQD
;
A
#
# COMPACT_ATOMS: atom_id res chain seq x y z
N MET A 1 9.03 -11.92 25.94
CA MET A 1 8.64 -11.00 24.85
C MET A 1 7.83 -9.79 25.35
N GLU A 2 6.94 -9.97 26.30
CA GLU A 2 6.13 -8.88 26.89
C GLU A 2 6.95 -7.71 27.49
N SER A 3 8.14 -7.99 28.03
CA SER A 3 9.04 -6.94 28.59
C SER A 3 9.60 -5.97 27.53
N PHE A 4 9.60 -6.35 26.23
CA PHE A 4 10.09 -5.50 25.13
C PHE A 4 8.98 -4.69 24.46
N LEU A 5 7.71 -5.02 24.65
CA LEU A 5 6.57 -4.33 24.05
C LEU A 5 6.57 -2.82 24.32
N PRO A 6 6.81 -2.31 25.54
CA PRO A 6 6.85 -0.89 25.80
C PRO A 6 7.95 -0.15 25.00
N ILE A 7 9.11 -0.81 24.81
CA ILE A 7 10.22 -0.24 24.04
C ILE A 7 9.85 -0.20 22.55
N LEU A 8 9.30 -1.27 22.02
CA LEU A 8 8.84 -1.32 20.62
C LEU A 8 7.76 -0.28 20.36
N ASN A 9 6.78 -0.16 21.23
CA ASN A 9 5.74 0.88 21.14
C ASN A 9 6.29 2.30 21.19
N ALA A 10 7.31 2.56 22.01
CA ALA A 10 7.97 3.86 22.08
C ALA A 10 8.71 4.18 20.77
N ILE A 11 9.42 3.20 20.19
CA ILE A 11 10.13 3.34 18.92
C ILE A 11 9.12 3.58 17.78
N ASP A 12 8.06 2.78 17.71
CA ASP A 12 6.99 2.91 16.72
C ASP A 12 6.32 4.28 16.79
N SER A 13 5.93 4.71 18.00
CA SER A 13 5.31 6.00 18.23
C SER A 13 6.21 7.18 17.87
N PHE A 14 7.52 7.06 18.10
CA PHE A 14 8.48 8.06 17.67
C PHE A 14 8.63 8.08 16.17
N LEU A 15 8.79 6.92 15.54
CA LEU A 15 9.05 6.79 14.11
C LEU A 15 7.83 7.27 13.29
N TRP A 16 6.62 6.79 13.60
CA TRP A 16 5.36 7.23 12.98
C TRP A 16 4.79 8.51 13.59
N GLY A 17 5.59 9.20 14.40
CA GLY A 17 5.31 10.52 14.92
C GLY A 17 5.56 11.63 13.91
N ALA A 18 5.67 12.87 14.43
CA ALA A 18 5.88 14.08 13.63
C ALA A 18 7.06 13.98 12.64
N PRO A 19 8.23 13.39 12.95
CA PRO A 19 9.36 13.40 12.03
C PRO A 19 9.07 12.71 10.70
N LEU A 20 8.55 11.48 10.73
CA LEU A 20 8.26 10.74 9.50
C LEU A 20 7.05 11.31 8.76
N ILE A 21 6.00 11.73 9.47
CA ILE A 21 4.83 12.37 8.87
C ILE A 21 5.22 13.65 8.13
N VAL A 22 6.03 14.51 8.76
CA VAL A 22 6.53 15.74 8.13
C VAL A 22 7.40 15.43 6.91
N LEU A 23 8.23 14.40 6.98
CA LEU A 23 9.07 14.00 5.86
C LEU A 23 8.23 13.44 4.69
N LEU A 24 7.24 12.59 4.97
CA LEU A 24 6.33 12.01 3.97
C LEU A 24 5.46 13.08 3.29
N VAL A 25 4.71 13.83 4.09
CA VAL A 25 3.80 14.86 3.57
C VAL A 25 4.58 16.03 2.97
N GLY A 26 5.68 16.47 3.62
CA GLY A 26 6.53 17.53 3.13
C GLY A 26 7.17 17.20 1.78
N THR A 27 7.65 15.96 1.59
CA THR A 27 8.15 15.49 0.29
C THR A 27 7.04 15.52 -0.76
N GLY A 28 5.84 15.07 -0.42
CA GLY A 28 4.69 15.09 -1.31
C GLY A 28 4.27 16.52 -1.70
N ILE A 29 4.24 17.45 -0.75
CA ILE A 29 3.96 18.87 -1.00
C ILE A 29 5.03 19.48 -1.91
N LEU A 30 6.32 19.25 -1.60
CA LEU A 30 7.43 19.75 -2.42
C LEU A 30 7.32 19.27 -3.87
N LEU A 31 7.06 17.97 -4.07
CA LEU A 31 6.90 17.39 -5.41
C LEU A 31 5.64 17.92 -6.10
N THR A 32 4.53 18.07 -5.39
CA THR A 32 3.29 18.65 -5.92
C THR A 32 3.52 20.05 -6.47
N VAL A 33 4.21 20.91 -5.70
CA VAL A 33 4.52 22.29 -6.13
C VAL A 33 5.50 22.28 -7.30
N ARG A 34 6.60 21.52 -7.22
CA ARG A 34 7.62 21.46 -8.28
C ARG A 34 7.15 20.88 -9.59
N LEU A 35 6.12 20.02 -9.54
CA LEU A 35 5.51 19.36 -10.70
C LEU A 35 4.19 20.02 -11.13
N SER A 36 3.88 21.23 -10.60
CA SER A 36 2.70 22.02 -10.98
C SER A 36 1.39 21.25 -10.87
N LEU A 37 1.14 20.61 -9.70
CA LEU A 37 -0.08 19.83 -9.41
C LEU A 37 -0.30 18.67 -10.41
N ILE A 38 0.76 17.95 -10.76
CA ILE A 38 0.73 16.87 -11.77
C ILE A 38 -0.39 15.87 -11.55
N GLN A 39 -0.69 15.55 -10.28
CA GLN A 39 -1.74 14.61 -9.87
C GLN A 39 -3.16 15.12 -10.18
N VAL A 40 -3.34 16.40 -10.45
CA VAL A 40 -4.60 16.99 -10.90
C VAL A 40 -4.58 17.17 -12.41
N VAL A 41 -3.57 17.90 -12.91
CA VAL A 41 -3.48 18.32 -14.31
C VAL A 41 -3.34 17.13 -15.26
N ARG A 42 -2.59 16.09 -14.85
CA ARG A 42 -2.27 14.94 -15.71
C ARG A 42 -2.98 13.64 -15.32
N LEU A 43 -3.89 13.68 -14.34
CA LEU A 43 -4.67 12.49 -13.96
C LEU A 43 -5.47 11.89 -15.13
N PRO A 44 -6.18 12.69 -15.96
CA PRO A 44 -6.88 12.13 -17.12
C PRO A 44 -5.94 11.43 -18.11
N GLN A 45 -4.74 11.96 -18.32
CA GLN A 45 -3.72 11.34 -19.17
C GLN A 45 -3.23 10.03 -18.54
N ALA A 46 -2.96 10.00 -17.22
CA ALA A 46 -2.52 8.84 -16.49
C ALA A 46 -3.53 7.70 -16.57
N LEU A 47 -4.82 7.99 -16.39
CA LEU A 47 -5.91 7.01 -16.51
C LEU A 47 -6.03 6.44 -17.94
N ARG A 48 -5.83 7.29 -18.97
CA ARG A 48 -5.79 6.80 -20.36
C ARG A 48 -4.60 5.87 -20.63
N LEU A 49 -3.45 6.14 -20.03
CA LEU A 49 -2.26 5.30 -20.17
C LEU A 49 -2.49 3.89 -19.60
N ILE A 50 -3.20 3.74 -18.49
CA ILE A 50 -3.54 2.42 -17.93
C ILE A 50 -4.35 1.59 -18.95
N LEU A 51 -5.31 2.21 -19.62
CA LEU A 51 -6.24 1.53 -20.52
C LEU A 51 -5.67 1.31 -21.93
N ARG A 52 -4.75 2.16 -22.38
CA ARG A 52 -4.31 2.24 -23.79
C ARG A 52 -2.81 2.10 -24.00
N ALA A 53 -2.01 1.95 -22.94
CA ALA A 53 -0.56 1.90 -23.06
C ALA A 53 -0.13 0.73 -23.96
N LYS A 54 0.46 1.06 -25.11
CA LYS A 54 1.18 0.09 -25.93
C LYS A 54 2.50 -0.19 -25.24
N SER A 55 2.68 -1.39 -24.70
CA SER A 55 3.94 -1.84 -24.10
C SER A 55 5.07 -1.81 -25.14
N ARG A 56 5.83 -0.73 -25.18
CA ARG A 56 6.97 -0.53 -26.10
C ARG A 56 8.19 -0.16 -25.30
N GLY A 57 9.33 -0.77 -25.64
CA GLY A 57 10.61 -0.48 -24.99
C GLY A 57 11.13 -1.61 -24.10
N LEU A 58 12.19 -1.30 -23.35
CA LEU A 58 12.81 -2.23 -22.41
C LEU A 58 11.89 -2.48 -21.23
N GLY A 59 11.92 -3.71 -20.70
CA GLY A 59 11.11 -4.10 -19.53
C GLY A 59 10.69 -5.57 -19.59
N ASP A 60 10.30 -6.13 -18.46
CA ASP A 60 9.91 -7.55 -18.35
C ASP A 60 8.40 -7.75 -18.53
N ILE A 61 7.59 -6.79 -18.09
CA ILE A 61 6.13 -6.83 -18.09
C ILE A 61 5.53 -5.51 -18.60
N SER A 62 4.26 -5.52 -19.04
CA SER A 62 3.59 -4.27 -19.45
C SER A 62 3.43 -3.29 -18.28
N SER A 63 3.32 -1.98 -18.58
CA SER A 63 3.08 -0.94 -17.57
C SER A 63 1.81 -1.22 -16.74
N PHE A 64 0.76 -1.75 -17.37
CA PHE A 64 -0.45 -2.19 -16.68
C PHE A 64 -0.18 -3.34 -15.70
N LYS A 65 0.59 -4.37 -16.13
CA LYS A 65 0.98 -5.47 -15.23
C LYS A 65 1.87 -4.99 -14.09
N ALA A 66 2.78 -4.05 -14.35
CA ALA A 66 3.60 -3.45 -13.30
C ALA A 66 2.75 -2.67 -12.28
N LEU A 67 1.74 -1.92 -12.75
CA LEU A 67 0.76 -1.28 -11.89
C LEU A 67 -0.03 -2.31 -11.08
N CYS A 68 -0.49 -3.40 -11.70
CA CYS A 68 -1.20 -4.46 -10.97
C CYS A 68 -0.32 -5.13 -9.91
N VAL A 69 0.98 -5.34 -10.16
CA VAL A 69 1.91 -5.85 -9.13
C VAL A 69 2.07 -4.84 -7.99
N ALA A 70 2.15 -3.55 -8.30
CA ALA A 70 2.20 -2.51 -7.28
C ALA A 70 0.89 -2.44 -6.48
N LEU A 71 -0.27 -2.49 -7.14
CA LEU A 71 -1.58 -2.53 -6.49
C LEU A 71 -1.79 -3.82 -5.70
N ALA A 72 -1.20 -4.94 -6.14
CA ALA A 72 -1.25 -6.19 -5.38
C ALA A 72 -0.61 -6.03 -3.99
N ALA A 73 0.50 -5.31 -3.90
CA ALA A 73 1.16 -5.05 -2.64
C ALA A 73 0.39 -4.03 -1.76
N THR A 74 -0.26 -3.04 -2.38
CA THR A 74 -0.90 -1.93 -1.68
C THR A 74 -2.36 -2.20 -1.30
N ILE A 75 -3.18 -2.77 -2.21
CA ILE A 75 -4.58 -3.11 -1.91
C ILE A 75 -4.61 -4.40 -1.07
N GLY A 76 -4.67 -4.23 0.24
CA GLY A 76 -4.57 -5.31 1.22
C GLY A 76 -5.44 -5.07 2.45
N THR A 77 -5.02 -5.63 3.56
CA THR A 77 -5.69 -5.40 4.86
C THR A 77 -5.73 -3.91 5.22
N GLY A 78 -4.79 -3.10 4.73
CA GLY A 78 -4.75 -1.65 4.96
C GLY A 78 -6.03 -0.92 4.54
N ASN A 79 -6.63 -1.31 3.40
CA ASN A 79 -7.82 -0.67 2.86
C ASN A 79 -9.11 -0.99 3.63
N ILE A 80 -9.13 -2.06 4.39
CA ILE A 80 -10.28 -2.52 5.17
C ILE A 80 -10.00 -2.32 6.66
N VAL A 81 -9.03 -3.08 7.19
CA VAL A 81 -8.67 -3.05 8.62
C VAL A 81 -7.98 -1.73 9.00
N GLY A 82 -7.08 -1.25 8.13
CA GLY A 82 -6.34 0.00 8.36
C GLY A 82 -7.26 1.21 8.40
N VAL A 83 -8.23 1.31 7.47
CA VAL A 83 -9.23 2.39 7.47
C VAL A 83 -10.10 2.31 8.72
N ALA A 84 -10.60 1.12 9.07
CA ALA A 84 -11.39 0.93 10.27
C ALA A 84 -10.62 1.33 11.54
N THR A 85 -9.35 0.95 11.64
CA THR A 85 -8.47 1.35 12.75
C THR A 85 -8.25 2.87 12.78
N ALA A 86 -8.04 3.50 11.62
CA ALA A 86 -7.88 4.95 11.54
C ALA A 86 -9.13 5.69 12.06
N VAL A 87 -10.30 5.24 11.63
CA VAL A 87 -11.59 5.82 12.04
C VAL A 87 -11.88 5.51 13.52
N GLN A 88 -11.53 4.32 14.00
CA GLN A 88 -11.70 3.96 15.41
C GLN A 88 -10.90 4.86 16.34
N VAL A 89 -9.63 5.13 16.02
CA VAL A 89 -8.73 5.90 16.89
C VAL A 89 -8.85 7.40 16.64
N GLY A 90 -9.00 7.80 15.38
CA GLY A 90 -9.00 9.20 14.96
C GLY A 90 -10.38 9.78 14.66
N GLY A 91 -11.45 8.99 14.82
CA GLY A 91 -12.80 9.39 14.40
C GLY A 91 -12.96 9.50 12.88
N PRO A 92 -14.14 9.86 12.38
CA PRO A 92 -14.41 10.07 10.96
C PRO A 92 -13.44 11.05 10.27
N GLY A 93 -12.92 12.04 11.00
CA GLY A 93 -11.94 13.00 10.51
C GLY A 93 -10.63 12.38 9.99
N ALA A 94 -10.28 11.17 10.43
CA ALA A 94 -9.13 10.45 9.92
C ALA A 94 -9.22 10.19 8.39
N ILE A 95 -10.44 10.03 7.86
CA ILE A 95 -10.67 9.82 6.42
C ILE A 95 -10.20 11.04 5.61
N PHE A 96 -10.50 12.26 6.07
CA PHE A 96 -10.01 13.48 5.43
C PHE A 96 -8.48 13.54 5.35
N TRP A 97 -7.82 13.16 6.43
CA TRP A 97 -6.37 13.15 6.49
C TRP A 97 -5.75 12.01 5.66
N MET A 98 -6.45 10.90 5.48
CA MET A 98 -6.08 9.86 4.50
C MET A 98 -6.15 10.42 3.07
N TRP A 99 -7.21 11.15 2.70
CA TRP A 99 -7.32 11.81 1.39
C TRP A 99 -6.20 12.83 1.18
N THR A 100 -5.88 13.62 2.21
CA THR A 100 -4.78 14.61 2.16
C THR A 100 -3.44 13.93 1.91
N ALA A 101 -3.16 12.84 2.65
CA ALA A 101 -1.94 12.06 2.47
C ALA A 101 -1.86 11.44 1.06
N ALA A 102 -2.97 10.91 0.55
CA ALA A 102 -3.04 10.33 -0.78
C ALA A 102 -2.86 11.39 -1.88
N PHE A 103 -3.47 12.56 -1.73
CA PHE A 103 -3.33 13.67 -2.68
C PHE A 103 -1.87 14.06 -2.90
N PHE A 104 -1.13 14.29 -1.83
CA PHE A 104 0.31 14.57 -1.91
C PHE A 104 1.12 13.34 -2.25
N GLY A 105 0.70 12.16 -1.79
CA GLY A 105 1.30 10.87 -2.08
C GLY A 105 1.28 10.50 -3.57
N MET A 106 0.29 10.95 -4.34
CA MET A 106 0.24 10.75 -5.79
C MET A 106 1.45 11.38 -6.49
N ALA A 107 1.87 12.59 -6.12
CA ALA A 107 3.07 13.24 -6.66
C ALA A 107 4.34 12.49 -6.24
N THR A 108 4.36 11.95 -5.03
CA THR A 108 5.46 11.10 -4.55
C THR A 108 5.55 9.81 -5.38
N LYS A 109 4.45 9.09 -5.59
CA LYS A 109 4.39 7.89 -6.45
C LYS A 109 4.80 8.17 -7.90
N TYR A 110 4.42 9.35 -8.42
CA TYR A 110 4.91 9.79 -9.72
C TYR A 110 6.43 9.82 -9.78
N ALA A 111 7.06 10.50 -8.81
CA ALA A 111 8.51 10.62 -8.74
C ALA A 111 9.20 9.27 -8.56
N GLU A 112 8.66 8.41 -7.69
CA GLU A 112 9.11 7.04 -7.47
C GLU A 112 9.11 6.21 -8.76
N GLY A 113 7.99 6.20 -9.49
CA GLY A 113 7.85 5.46 -10.74
C GLY A 113 8.77 5.97 -11.85
N LEU A 114 8.94 7.29 -11.94
CA LEU A 114 9.86 7.94 -12.89
C LEU A 114 11.31 7.55 -12.58
N LEU A 115 11.76 7.68 -11.34
CA LEU A 115 13.13 7.35 -10.94
C LEU A 115 13.42 5.87 -11.08
N ALA A 116 12.44 5.00 -10.82
CA ALA A 116 12.56 3.57 -10.98
C ALA A 116 12.94 3.17 -12.41
N VAL A 117 12.29 3.77 -13.42
CA VAL A 117 12.60 3.52 -14.84
C VAL A 117 13.89 4.21 -15.25
N LYS A 118 14.13 5.44 -14.77
CA LYS A 118 15.33 6.23 -15.11
C LYS A 118 16.64 5.56 -14.71
N TYR A 119 16.66 4.92 -13.53
CA TYR A 119 17.89 4.37 -12.94
C TYR A 119 17.92 2.85 -12.84
N ARG A 120 16.99 2.15 -13.50
CA ARG A 120 16.99 0.69 -13.56
C ARG A 120 18.20 0.15 -14.31
N GLU A 121 18.53 -1.09 -14.03
CA GLU A 121 19.59 -1.85 -14.66
C GLU A 121 19.03 -3.09 -15.35
N THR A 122 19.74 -3.60 -16.33
CA THR A 122 19.48 -4.92 -16.90
C THR A 122 20.57 -5.86 -16.39
N ASP A 123 20.16 -6.95 -15.77
CA ASP A 123 21.10 -7.95 -15.27
C ASP A 123 21.68 -8.82 -16.40
N ALA A 124 22.63 -9.70 -16.06
CA ALA A 124 23.32 -10.57 -17.01
C ALA A 124 22.41 -11.54 -17.80
N ARG A 125 21.14 -11.70 -17.39
CA ARG A 125 20.12 -12.49 -18.09
C ARG A 125 19.09 -11.66 -18.82
N GLY A 126 19.27 -10.35 -18.89
CA GLY A 126 18.34 -9.44 -19.53
C GLY A 126 17.11 -9.08 -18.67
N GLU A 127 17.05 -9.49 -17.39
CA GLU A 127 15.97 -9.11 -16.49
C GLU A 127 16.20 -7.72 -15.91
N ILE A 128 15.11 -6.99 -15.74
CA ILE A 128 15.16 -5.63 -15.18
C ILE A 128 15.26 -5.68 -13.66
N ALA A 129 16.18 -4.87 -13.13
CA ALA A 129 16.37 -4.62 -11.71
C ALA A 129 16.33 -3.11 -11.45
N GLY A 130 15.50 -2.68 -10.52
CA GLY A 130 15.31 -1.27 -10.20
C GLY A 130 14.60 -1.06 -8.87
N GLY A 131 14.28 0.18 -8.57
CA GLY A 131 13.70 0.61 -7.30
C GLY A 131 14.65 1.50 -6.51
N PRO A 132 14.31 1.85 -5.25
CA PRO A 132 15.08 2.81 -4.45
C PRO A 132 16.56 2.46 -4.31
N MET A 133 16.90 1.18 -4.06
CA MET A 133 18.30 0.76 -3.94
C MET A 133 19.13 1.08 -5.20
N TYR A 134 18.51 1.12 -6.37
CA TYR A 134 19.19 1.46 -7.63
C TYR A 134 19.27 2.98 -7.83
N TYR A 135 18.18 3.74 -7.66
CA TYR A 135 18.26 5.18 -7.85
C TYR A 135 18.98 5.91 -6.70
N ILE A 136 19.04 5.35 -5.48
CA ILE A 136 19.93 5.85 -4.44
C ILE A 136 21.38 5.69 -4.90
N ARG A 137 21.80 4.49 -5.30
CA ARG A 137 23.18 4.21 -5.68
C ARG A 137 23.56 4.96 -6.96
N ARG A 138 22.77 4.90 -8.02
CA ARG A 138 23.09 5.51 -9.32
C ARG A 138 22.76 7.00 -9.42
N GLY A 139 21.66 7.41 -8.84
CA GLY A 139 21.19 8.79 -8.91
C GLY A 139 21.93 9.73 -7.97
N MET A 140 22.19 9.29 -6.73
CA MET A 140 22.91 10.07 -5.73
C MET A 140 24.42 9.81 -5.75
N GLY A 141 24.86 8.66 -6.28
CA GLY A 141 26.25 8.26 -6.40
C GLY A 141 26.66 7.10 -5.49
N GLU A 142 27.77 6.45 -5.83
CA GLU A 142 28.26 5.22 -5.15
C GLU A 142 28.54 5.40 -3.65
N LYS A 143 28.83 6.61 -3.19
CA LYS A 143 29.01 6.92 -1.76
C LYS A 143 27.75 6.63 -0.93
N TYR A 144 26.57 6.60 -1.55
CA TYR A 144 25.29 6.28 -0.90
C TYR A 144 24.91 4.78 -0.99
N ARG A 145 25.83 3.92 -1.43
CA ARG A 145 25.62 2.45 -1.45
C ARG A 145 25.19 1.87 -0.09
N PRO A 146 25.73 2.32 1.06
CA PRO A 146 25.24 1.85 2.37
C PRO A 146 23.76 2.19 2.61
N LEU A 147 23.30 3.38 2.19
CA LEU A 147 21.89 3.78 2.31
C LEU A 147 20.99 2.90 1.40
N ALA A 148 21.45 2.58 0.19
CA ALA A 148 20.76 1.68 -0.72
C ALA A 148 20.67 0.25 -0.18
N ALA A 149 21.75 -0.25 0.44
CA ALA A 149 21.77 -1.55 1.09
C ALA A 149 20.85 -1.60 2.32
N PHE A 150 20.82 -0.52 3.10
CA PHE A 150 19.88 -0.39 4.23
C PHE A 150 18.42 -0.46 3.75
N PHE A 151 18.06 0.27 2.68
CA PHE A 151 16.73 0.19 2.08
C PHE A 151 16.39 -1.25 1.66
N ALA A 152 17.32 -1.92 0.96
CA ALA A 152 17.10 -3.29 0.49
C ALA A 152 16.94 -4.27 1.66
N ALA A 153 17.75 -4.15 2.72
CA ALA A 153 17.63 -4.98 3.91
C ALA A 153 16.29 -4.75 4.63
N ALA A 154 15.87 -3.49 4.78
CA ALA A 154 14.56 -3.15 5.33
C ALA A 154 13.43 -3.76 4.49
N THR A 155 13.51 -3.69 3.16
CA THR A 155 12.52 -4.30 2.25
C THR A 155 12.40 -5.81 2.46
N VAL A 156 13.52 -6.53 2.65
CA VAL A 156 13.50 -7.98 2.96
C VAL A 156 12.83 -8.24 4.30
N LEU A 157 13.12 -7.44 5.33
CA LEU A 157 12.51 -7.59 6.64
C LEU A 157 11.00 -7.31 6.61
N VAL A 158 10.56 -6.29 5.87
CA VAL A 158 9.13 -6.00 5.68
C VAL A 158 8.44 -7.15 4.93
N ALA A 159 9.10 -7.73 3.90
CA ALA A 159 8.56 -8.87 3.19
C ALA A 159 8.41 -10.10 4.09
N PHE A 160 9.36 -10.35 4.98
CA PHE A 160 9.36 -11.54 5.86
C PHE A 160 8.45 -11.38 7.08
N PHE A 161 8.51 -10.25 7.75
CA PHE A 161 7.90 -10.08 9.09
C PHE A 161 6.83 -8.98 9.10
N GLY A 162 6.77 -8.16 8.08
CA GLY A 162 5.91 -7.01 7.99
C GLY A 162 4.61 -7.27 7.25
N ILE A 163 4.16 -6.21 6.59
CA ILE A 163 2.92 -6.13 5.82
C ILE A 163 2.80 -7.24 4.74
N GLY A 164 3.94 -7.85 4.34
CA GLY A 164 3.99 -8.86 3.29
C GLY A 164 3.58 -10.27 3.72
N THR A 165 3.51 -10.59 5.02
CA THR A 165 3.28 -11.97 5.49
C THR A 165 2.27 -12.07 6.62
N PHE A 166 2.71 -11.96 7.89
CA PHE A 166 1.89 -12.32 9.06
C PHE A 166 0.54 -11.62 9.15
N PRO A 167 0.44 -10.29 8.96
CA PRO A 167 -0.84 -9.60 8.99
C PRO A 167 -1.83 -10.13 7.96
N GLN A 168 -1.35 -10.42 6.76
CA GLN A 168 -2.18 -10.88 5.66
C GLN A 168 -2.64 -12.33 5.89
N VAL A 169 -1.71 -13.22 6.29
CA VAL A 169 -2.03 -14.61 6.59
C VAL A 169 -3.06 -14.69 7.72
N ASN A 170 -2.82 -13.99 8.83
CA ASN A 170 -3.76 -13.96 9.95
C ASN A 170 -5.14 -13.43 9.53
N ALA A 171 -5.19 -12.34 8.77
CA ALA A 171 -6.46 -11.78 8.30
C ALA A 171 -7.25 -12.77 7.44
N ILE A 172 -6.59 -13.55 6.55
CA ILE A 172 -7.25 -14.58 5.75
C ILE A 172 -7.77 -15.71 6.64
N VAL A 173 -6.89 -16.26 7.49
CA VAL A 173 -7.20 -17.47 8.30
C VAL A 173 -8.32 -17.16 9.30
N ASP A 174 -8.23 -16.01 9.99
CA ASP A 174 -9.23 -15.59 10.97
C ASP A 174 -10.58 -15.31 10.33
N SER A 175 -10.61 -14.63 9.18
CA SER A 175 -11.87 -14.31 8.52
C SER A 175 -12.54 -15.55 7.91
N VAL A 176 -11.77 -16.49 7.39
CA VAL A 176 -12.29 -17.76 6.85
C VAL A 176 -12.81 -18.66 7.98
N GLU A 177 -12.08 -18.76 9.09
CA GLU A 177 -12.54 -19.50 10.26
C GLU A 177 -13.83 -18.92 10.82
N LEU A 178 -13.90 -17.60 10.97
CA LEU A 178 -15.07 -16.90 11.49
C LEU A 178 -16.32 -17.06 10.60
N SER A 179 -16.15 -16.94 9.28
CA SER A 179 -17.28 -16.92 8.34
C SER A 179 -17.72 -18.30 7.88
N PHE A 180 -16.82 -19.26 7.78
CA PHE A 180 -17.07 -20.58 7.19
C PHE A 180 -16.83 -21.74 8.16
N GLY A 181 -16.31 -21.49 9.37
CA GLY A 181 -15.99 -22.53 10.34
C GLY A 181 -14.84 -23.45 9.89
N VAL A 182 -14.07 -23.05 8.86
CA VAL A 182 -12.93 -23.85 8.39
C VAL A 182 -11.76 -23.69 9.35
N PRO A 183 -11.22 -24.78 9.92
CA PRO A 183 -10.09 -24.69 10.83
C PRO A 183 -8.88 -24.00 10.19
N ARG A 184 -8.22 -23.14 10.95
CA ARG A 184 -7.05 -22.32 10.54
C ARG A 184 -6.02 -23.11 9.74
N LEU A 185 -5.70 -24.33 10.20
CA LEU A 185 -4.70 -25.19 9.59
C LEU A 185 -5.00 -25.50 8.10
N TYR A 186 -6.26 -25.79 7.76
CA TYR A 186 -6.61 -26.13 6.37
C TYR A 186 -6.54 -24.91 5.45
N THR A 187 -7.01 -23.76 5.93
CA THR A 187 -6.89 -22.49 5.19
C THR A 187 -5.42 -22.13 4.96
N ASP A 188 -4.59 -22.28 5.98
CA ASP A 188 -3.16 -21.95 5.91
C ASP A 188 -2.40 -22.89 4.97
N ILE A 189 -2.65 -24.20 5.01
CA ILE A 189 -2.06 -25.16 4.08
C ILE A 189 -2.45 -24.82 2.64
N ALA A 190 -3.74 -24.57 2.38
CA ALA A 190 -4.21 -24.21 1.05
C ALA A 190 -3.56 -22.91 0.55
N LEU A 191 -3.51 -21.88 1.40
CA LEU A 191 -2.86 -20.60 1.12
C LEU A 191 -1.39 -20.78 0.79
N THR A 192 -0.66 -21.50 1.64
CA THR A 192 0.78 -21.77 1.47
C THR A 192 1.07 -22.48 0.16
N LEU A 193 0.31 -23.52 -0.19
CA LEU A 193 0.47 -24.25 -1.45
C LEU A 193 0.21 -23.38 -2.67
N VAL A 194 -0.83 -22.56 -2.65
CA VAL A 194 -1.15 -21.65 -3.76
C VAL A 194 -0.08 -20.59 -3.92
N ILE A 195 0.39 -19.98 -2.83
CA ILE A 195 1.47 -18.98 -2.87
C ILE A 195 2.77 -19.60 -3.36
N ALA A 196 3.13 -20.82 -2.88
CA ALA A 196 4.31 -21.51 -3.34
C ALA A 196 4.28 -21.77 -4.84
N ALA A 197 3.15 -22.29 -5.36
CA ALA A 197 2.98 -22.56 -6.79
C ALA A 197 3.15 -21.30 -7.66
N ILE A 198 2.62 -20.15 -7.23
CA ILE A 198 2.72 -18.89 -7.97
C ILE A 198 4.15 -18.32 -7.88
N THR A 199 4.75 -18.39 -6.69
CA THR A 199 6.09 -17.86 -6.40
C THR A 199 7.19 -18.57 -7.22
N ILE A 200 7.06 -19.87 -7.46
CA ILE A 200 8.00 -20.63 -8.29
C ILE A 200 8.09 -20.04 -9.70
N GLY A 201 6.99 -19.56 -10.27
CA GLY A 201 6.95 -18.91 -11.59
C GLY A 201 7.54 -17.49 -11.64
N GLY A 202 7.96 -16.92 -10.51
CA GLY A 202 8.58 -15.59 -10.39
C GLY A 202 7.69 -14.44 -10.86
N LEU A 203 8.33 -13.31 -11.25
CA LEU A 203 7.62 -12.08 -11.64
C LEU A 203 6.53 -12.29 -12.68
N LYS A 204 6.78 -13.09 -13.71
CA LYS A 204 5.80 -13.28 -14.80
C LYS A 204 4.53 -13.95 -14.31
N SER A 205 4.65 -14.94 -13.40
CA SER A 205 3.53 -15.62 -12.77
C SER A 205 2.76 -14.67 -11.83
N ILE A 206 3.49 -14.00 -10.94
CA ILE A 206 2.89 -13.02 -10.01
C ILE A 206 2.15 -11.92 -10.79
N ALA A 207 2.78 -11.36 -11.83
CA ALA A 207 2.17 -10.33 -12.65
C ALA A 207 0.95 -10.82 -13.45
N ALA A 208 0.95 -12.09 -13.88
CA ALA A 208 -0.20 -12.68 -14.57
C ALA A 208 -1.40 -12.88 -13.63
N VAL A 209 -1.15 -13.30 -12.39
CA VAL A 209 -2.19 -13.43 -11.34
C VAL A 209 -2.69 -12.04 -10.95
N ALA A 210 -1.79 -11.11 -10.62
CA ALA A 210 -2.14 -9.75 -10.23
C ALA A 210 -2.99 -9.04 -11.30
N ALA A 211 -2.62 -9.15 -12.58
CA ALA A 211 -3.36 -8.52 -13.67
C ALA A 211 -4.80 -9.02 -13.86
N ARG A 212 -5.14 -10.19 -13.32
CA ARG A 212 -6.50 -10.74 -13.34
C ARG A 212 -7.25 -10.48 -12.03
N VAL A 213 -6.57 -10.70 -10.91
CA VAL A 213 -7.19 -10.63 -9.58
C VAL A 213 -7.45 -9.18 -9.17
N ILE A 214 -6.49 -8.26 -9.39
CA ILE A 214 -6.62 -6.87 -8.94
C ILE A 214 -7.84 -6.15 -9.54
N PRO A 215 -8.06 -6.14 -10.86
CA PRO A 215 -9.25 -5.48 -11.41
C PRO A 215 -10.55 -6.11 -10.92
N PHE A 216 -10.57 -7.45 -10.80
CA PHE A 216 -11.74 -8.18 -10.32
C PHE A 216 -12.05 -7.85 -8.85
N MET A 217 -11.06 -7.97 -7.95
CA MET A 217 -11.28 -7.73 -6.53
C MET A 217 -11.62 -6.27 -6.22
N ALA A 218 -10.98 -5.31 -6.91
CA ALA A 218 -11.28 -3.90 -6.77
C ALA A 218 -12.70 -3.59 -7.23
N ALA A 219 -13.12 -4.11 -8.40
CA ALA A 219 -14.48 -3.94 -8.90
C ALA A 219 -15.51 -4.59 -7.97
N LEU A 220 -15.25 -5.81 -7.50
CA LEU A 220 -16.12 -6.51 -6.54
C LEU A 220 -16.32 -5.66 -5.27
N TYR A 221 -15.24 -5.20 -4.67
CA TYR A 221 -15.29 -4.41 -3.44
C TYR A 221 -16.03 -3.08 -3.64
N VAL A 222 -15.73 -2.38 -4.73
CA VAL A 222 -16.42 -1.13 -5.09
C VAL A 222 -17.92 -1.35 -5.27
N VAL A 223 -18.33 -2.42 -5.96
CA VAL A 223 -19.76 -2.75 -6.17
C VAL A 223 -20.46 -3.03 -4.84
N ILE A 224 -19.83 -3.81 -3.95
CA ILE A 224 -20.38 -4.10 -2.62
C ILE A 224 -20.55 -2.80 -1.81
N CYS A 225 -19.51 -1.96 -1.74
CA CYS A 225 -19.59 -0.68 -1.02
C CYS A 225 -20.60 0.29 -1.66
N LEU A 226 -20.65 0.37 -3.00
CA LEU A 226 -21.65 1.19 -3.70
C LEU A 226 -23.08 0.77 -3.39
N GLY A 227 -23.36 -0.51 -3.20
CA GLY A 227 -24.69 -0.97 -2.75
C GLY A 227 -25.13 -0.30 -1.45
N ILE A 228 -24.23 -0.24 -0.47
CA ILE A 228 -24.49 0.43 0.81
C ILE A 228 -24.60 1.96 0.62
N ILE A 229 -23.65 2.57 -0.08
CA ILE A 229 -23.60 4.03 -0.29
C ILE A 229 -24.85 4.52 -1.03
N LEU A 230 -25.27 3.80 -2.08
CA LEU A 230 -26.47 4.17 -2.84
C LEU A 230 -27.76 4.04 -2.06
N ALA A 231 -27.84 3.12 -1.11
CA ALA A 231 -28.98 3.00 -0.21
C ALA A 231 -29.06 4.15 0.81
N HIS A 232 -27.94 4.80 1.09
CA HIS A 232 -27.83 5.92 2.05
C HIS A 232 -27.55 7.27 1.35
N LEU A 233 -27.97 7.45 0.09
CA LEU A 233 -27.67 8.66 -0.71
C LEU A 233 -28.07 9.96 0.02
N GLY A 234 -29.20 9.97 0.72
CA GLY A 234 -29.66 11.13 1.48
C GLY A 234 -28.79 11.51 2.67
N GLU A 235 -27.97 10.57 3.17
CA GLU A 235 -27.11 10.75 4.33
C GLU A 235 -25.68 11.15 3.96
N ILE A 236 -25.31 11.08 2.66
CA ILE A 236 -23.95 11.41 2.18
C ILE A 236 -23.54 12.83 2.59
N PRO A 237 -24.37 13.90 2.41
CA PRO A 237 -23.98 15.24 2.85
C PRO A 237 -23.65 15.31 4.34
N GLY A 238 -24.43 14.62 5.18
CA GLY A 238 -24.18 14.51 6.61
C GLY A 238 -22.91 13.76 6.96
N ALA A 239 -22.63 12.66 6.25
CA ALA A 239 -21.39 11.89 6.40
C ALA A 239 -20.15 12.71 6.02
N ILE A 240 -20.20 13.45 4.92
CA ILE A 240 -19.10 14.35 4.51
C ILE A 240 -18.93 15.49 5.53
N ALA A 241 -20.01 16.08 6.01
CA ALA A 241 -19.93 17.11 7.05
C ALA A 241 -19.28 16.56 8.33
N LEU A 242 -19.64 15.33 8.74
CA LEU A 242 -19.05 14.66 9.92
C LEU A 242 -17.55 14.39 9.73
N ILE A 243 -17.13 13.97 8.53
CA ILE A 243 -15.71 13.76 8.19
C ILE A 243 -14.95 15.09 8.28
N LEU A 244 -15.48 16.16 7.68
CA LEU A 244 -14.83 17.47 7.68
C LEU A 244 -14.78 18.08 9.09
N ASP A 245 -15.89 18.02 9.82
CA ASP A 245 -15.95 18.52 11.18
C ASP A 245 -14.97 17.79 12.09
N GLY A 246 -14.97 16.45 12.07
CA GLY A 246 -14.03 15.63 12.82
C GLY A 246 -12.55 15.85 12.44
N ALA A 247 -12.28 16.32 11.22
CA ALA A 247 -10.91 16.61 10.78
C ALA A 247 -10.34 17.92 11.36
N PHE A 248 -11.20 18.90 11.67
CA PHE A 248 -10.76 20.26 12.03
C PHE A 248 -11.21 20.72 13.41
N THR A 249 -12.28 20.19 13.95
CA THR A 249 -12.81 20.66 15.26
C THR A 249 -12.41 19.76 16.42
N GLY A 250 -12.00 18.52 16.16
CA GLY A 250 -11.66 17.56 17.21
C GLY A 250 -12.83 17.18 18.11
N THR A 251 -14.02 17.67 17.81
CA THR A 251 -15.23 17.27 18.48
C THR A 251 -15.72 15.98 17.86
N ALA A 252 -15.49 14.87 18.52
CA ALA A 252 -16.35 13.71 18.36
C ALA A 252 -17.74 14.12 18.88
N ALA A 253 -18.40 14.97 18.11
CA ALA A 253 -19.74 15.42 18.42
C ALA A 253 -20.67 14.21 18.36
N ALA A 254 -21.44 14.03 19.38
CA ALA A 254 -22.58 13.15 19.49
C ALA A 254 -22.27 11.65 19.39
N GLY A 255 -21.74 11.06 20.46
CA GLY A 255 -21.80 9.62 20.62
C GLY A 255 -20.67 8.95 21.40
N GLY A 256 -20.23 9.51 22.53
CA GLY A 256 -19.40 8.76 23.48
C GLY A 256 -17.95 8.56 23.15
N PHE A 257 -17.46 9.06 22.02
CA PHE A 257 -16.03 9.07 21.67
C PHE A 257 -15.34 10.24 22.38
N ALA A 258 -15.07 10.09 23.68
CA ALA A 258 -14.28 11.06 24.43
C ALA A 258 -12.86 11.09 23.89
N GLY A 259 -12.51 12.10 23.07
CA GLY A 259 -11.15 12.54 22.94
C GLY A 259 -10.37 12.23 21.67
N SER A 260 -10.97 11.97 20.50
CA SER A 260 -10.16 12.07 19.29
C SER A 260 -9.89 13.55 18.99
N THR A 261 -8.66 13.97 19.28
CA THR A 261 -8.19 15.32 18.93
C THR A 261 -7.92 15.39 17.43
N VAL A 262 -7.94 16.61 16.86
CA VAL A 262 -7.49 16.86 15.47
C VAL A 262 -6.13 16.20 15.21
N MET A 263 -5.25 16.22 16.21
CA MET A 263 -3.94 15.58 16.12
C MET A 263 -4.04 14.07 15.95
N MET A 264 -4.96 13.41 16.66
CA MET A 264 -5.18 11.96 16.54
C MET A 264 -5.78 11.59 15.19
N ALA A 265 -6.78 12.35 14.72
CA ALA A 265 -7.35 12.19 13.38
C ALA A 265 -6.29 12.34 12.31
N MET A 266 -5.49 13.38 12.37
CA MET A 266 -4.40 13.64 11.43
C MET A 266 -3.33 12.55 11.46
N LYS A 267 -2.80 12.21 12.65
CA LYS A 267 -1.75 11.19 12.78
C LYS A 267 -2.22 9.83 12.25
N ASN A 268 -3.39 9.37 12.69
CA ASN A 268 -3.90 8.06 12.29
C ASN A 268 -4.35 8.05 10.83
N GLY A 269 -4.99 9.11 10.33
CA GLY A 269 -5.38 9.22 8.94
C GLY A 269 -4.17 9.19 8.00
N ILE A 270 -3.14 9.99 8.27
CA ILE A 270 -1.92 10.02 7.45
C ILE A 270 -1.16 8.68 7.55
N ALA A 271 -0.92 8.18 8.76
CA ALA A 271 -0.16 6.95 8.94
C ALA A 271 -0.83 5.75 8.27
N ARG A 272 -2.14 5.55 8.48
CA ARG A 272 -2.88 4.43 7.88
C ARG A 272 -3.13 4.64 6.38
N GLY A 273 -3.26 5.89 5.91
CA GLY A 273 -3.30 6.22 4.49
C GLY A 273 -2.00 5.84 3.78
N VAL A 274 -0.85 6.23 4.33
CA VAL A 274 0.47 5.87 3.78
C VAL A 274 0.73 4.37 3.91
N PHE A 275 0.33 3.74 5.02
CA PHE A 275 0.43 2.29 5.18
C PHE A 275 -0.34 1.53 4.08
N SER A 276 -1.52 2.03 3.66
CA SER A 276 -2.31 1.44 2.60
C SER A 276 -1.68 1.66 1.23
N ASN A 277 -1.45 2.92 0.83
CA ASN A 277 -1.02 3.26 -0.53
C ASN A 277 0.50 3.20 -0.74
N GLU A 278 1.30 3.05 0.33
CA GLU A 278 2.76 2.94 0.31
C GLU A 278 3.48 4.13 -0.38
N SER A 279 2.86 5.32 -0.45
CA SER A 279 3.49 6.49 -1.07
C SER A 279 4.64 7.01 -0.21
N GLY A 280 5.84 7.03 -0.76
CA GLY A 280 7.04 7.44 -0.05
C GLY A 280 7.77 6.30 0.68
N LEU A 281 7.19 5.09 0.73
CA LEU A 281 7.87 3.92 1.30
C LEU A 281 8.92 3.32 0.34
N GLY A 282 8.78 3.54 -0.96
CA GLY A 282 9.74 3.06 -1.96
C GLY A 282 9.53 1.61 -2.42
N SER A 283 8.47 0.95 -2.01
CA SER A 283 8.14 -0.44 -2.40
C SER A 283 7.68 -0.54 -3.85
N ALA A 284 6.67 0.21 -4.24
CA ALA A 284 6.08 0.19 -5.58
C ALA A 284 7.05 0.49 -6.74
N PRO A 285 8.08 1.36 -6.61
CA PRO A 285 9.11 1.54 -7.61
C PRO A 285 9.83 0.26 -8.05
N ILE A 286 9.89 -0.76 -7.19
CA ILE A 286 10.49 -2.06 -7.50
C ILE A 286 9.72 -2.76 -8.62
N ALA A 287 8.37 -2.71 -8.59
CA ALA A 287 7.54 -3.22 -9.67
C ALA A 287 7.53 -2.29 -10.89
N ALA A 288 7.49 -0.98 -10.67
CA ALA A 288 7.48 0.02 -11.72
C ALA A 288 8.71 -0.06 -12.63
N ALA A 289 9.88 -0.41 -12.08
CA ALA A 289 11.11 -0.58 -12.83
C ALA A 289 10.99 -1.65 -13.93
N ALA A 290 10.22 -2.72 -13.70
CA ALA A 290 10.03 -3.83 -14.64
C ALA A 290 9.10 -3.48 -15.82
N ALA A 291 8.47 -2.31 -15.84
CA ALA A 291 7.53 -1.90 -16.89
C ALA A 291 8.21 -1.72 -18.25
N LYS A 292 7.54 -2.20 -19.30
CA LYS A 292 7.97 -2.02 -20.71
C LYS A 292 7.69 -0.59 -21.18
N THR A 293 8.59 0.31 -20.90
CA THR A 293 8.61 1.68 -21.41
C THR A 293 10.03 2.22 -21.45
N ASN A 294 10.31 3.15 -22.38
CA ASN A 294 11.56 3.91 -22.42
C ASN A 294 11.38 5.34 -21.91
N GLU A 295 10.14 5.72 -21.54
CA GLU A 295 9.80 7.06 -21.04
C GLU A 295 9.56 7.00 -19.52
N PRO A 296 10.52 7.49 -18.72
CA PRO A 296 10.39 7.46 -17.25
C PRO A 296 9.13 8.19 -16.73
N ALA A 297 8.79 9.34 -17.33
CA ALA A 297 7.63 10.11 -16.92
C ALA A 297 6.30 9.40 -17.21
N GLU A 298 6.22 8.61 -18.28
CA GLU A 298 5.05 7.79 -18.58
C GLU A 298 4.77 6.79 -17.45
N GLN A 299 5.83 6.08 -16.98
CA GLN A 299 5.69 5.17 -15.86
C GLN A 299 5.38 5.91 -14.55
N GLY A 300 5.91 7.11 -14.37
CA GLY A 300 5.52 7.99 -13.26
C GLY A 300 4.02 8.26 -13.24
N LEU A 301 3.43 8.64 -14.40
CA LEU A 301 1.99 8.85 -14.55
C LEU A 301 1.19 7.59 -14.22
N VAL A 302 1.62 6.43 -14.72
CA VAL A 302 0.97 5.15 -14.39
C VAL A 302 1.07 4.86 -12.90
N SER A 303 2.24 5.04 -12.28
CA SER A 303 2.45 4.73 -10.86
C SER A 303 1.61 5.60 -9.94
N MET A 304 1.40 6.89 -10.23
CA MET A 304 0.59 7.77 -9.38
C MET A 304 -0.87 7.34 -9.31
N THR A 305 -1.39 6.65 -10.34
CA THR A 305 -2.77 6.14 -10.33
C THR A 305 -2.96 5.02 -9.31
N GLY A 306 -1.88 4.36 -8.89
CA GLY A 306 -1.93 3.37 -7.81
C GLY A 306 -2.48 3.98 -6.52
N THR A 307 -1.94 5.11 -6.07
CA THR A 307 -2.42 5.82 -4.88
C THR A 307 -3.86 6.34 -5.06
N PHE A 308 -4.21 6.79 -6.27
CA PHE A 308 -5.57 7.22 -6.58
C PHE A 308 -6.56 6.06 -6.43
N ILE A 309 -6.27 4.90 -7.02
CA ILE A 309 -7.13 3.72 -6.93
C ILE A 309 -7.20 3.19 -5.49
N ASP A 310 -6.05 3.03 -4.85
CA ASP A 310 -5.95 2.46 -3.50
C ASP A 310 -6.69 3.30 -2.46
N THR A 311 -6.39 4.60 -2.40
CA THR A 311 -6.87 5.42 -1.28
C THR A 311 -8.04 6.30 -1.66
N ILE A 312 -7.98 7.03 -2.79
CA ILE A 312 -9.09 7.91 -3.19
C ILE A 312 -10.33 7.11 -3.58
N ILE A 313 -10.17 5.89 -4.12
CA ILE A 313 -11.31 5.02 -4.43
C ILE A 313 -11.54 4.02 -3.28
N ILE A 314 -10.66 3.04 -3.09
CA ILE A 314 -10.95 1.88 -2.22
C ILE A 314 -11.06 2.26 -0.75
N CYS A 315 -10.09 3.01 -0.18
CA CYS A 315 -10.19 3.45 1.22
C CYS A 315 -11.38 4.38 1.46
N SER A 316 -11.73 5.24 0.48
CA SER A 316 -12.92 6.10 0.57
C SER A 316 -14.21 5.28 0.61
N MET A 317 -14.31 4.19 -0.16
CA MET A 317 -15.46 3.27 -0.10
C MET A 317 -15.60 2.70 1.31
N THR A 318 -14.52 2.18 1.89
CA THR A 318 -14.53 1.66 3.27
C THR A 318 -14.94 2.75 4.26
N GLY A 319 -14.26 3.90 4.21
CA GLY A 319 -14.51 5.01 5.14
C GLY A 319 -15.96 5.52 5.11
N LEU A 320 -16.50 5.74 3.90
CA LEU A 320 -17.89 6.17 3.71
C LEU A 320 -18.88 5.12 4.23
N VAL A 321 -18.65 3.85 3.95
CA VAL A 321 -19.50 2.76 4.47
C VAL A 321 -19.52 2.76 5.99
N LEU A 322 -18.37 2.88 6.65
CA LEU A 322 -18.28 2.92 8.11
C LEU A 322 -19.05 4.12 8.70
N VAL A 323 -18.94 5.27 8.06
CA VAL A 323 -19.61 6.50 8.53
C VAL A 323 -21.13 6.42 8.30
N LEU A 324 -21.57 6.04 7.10
CA LEU A 324 -22.98 5.96 6.72
C LEU A 324 -23.75 4.91 7.52
N THR A 325 -23.14 3.76 7.82
CA THR A 325 -23.78 2.71 8.62
C THR A 325 -23.72 2.98 10.12
N GLY A 326 -22.96 3.98 10.56
CA GLY A 326 -22.73 4.24 11.99
C GLY A 326 -21.83 3.21 12.68
N ALA A 327 -21.27 2.24 11.96
CA ALA A 327 -20.45 1.17 12.53
C ALA A 327 -19.19 1.68 13.26
N TRP A 328 -18.70 2.88 12.91
CA TRP A 328 -17.57 3.53 13.55
C TRP A 328 -17.84 3.91 15.02
N ASN A 329 -19.10 4.00 15.44
CA ASN A 329 -19.54 4.42 16.76
C ASN A 329 -19.77 3.24 17.72
N GLY A 330 -19.54 1.99 17.24
CA GLY A 330 -19.72 0.77 18.01
C GLY A 330 -18.46 0.33 18.74
N ASP A 331 -18.59 -0.76 19.50
CA ASP A 331 -17.48 -1.34 20.29
C ASP A 331 -16.56 -2.24 19.47
N THR A 332 -16.83 -2.44 18.16
CA THR A 332 -16.06 -3.31 17.29
C THR A 332 -14.86 -2.60 16.67
N ALA A 333 -13.77 -3.34 16.44
CA ALA A 333 -12.51 -2.82 15.93
C ALA A 333 -12.06 -3.50 14.64
N GLY A 334 -11.26 -2.81 13.83
CA GLY A 334 -10.58 -3.39 12.67
C GLY A 334 -11.53 -4.08 11.68
N ALA A 335 -11.25 -5.34 11.31
CA ALA A 335 -12.09 -6.10 10.38
C ALA A 335 -13.52 -6.32 10.89
N ALA A 336 -13.71 -6.48 12.22
CA ALA A 336 -15.02 -6.69 12.81
C ALA A 336 -15.93 -5.46 12.65
N MET A 337 -15.37 -4.24 12.70
CA MET A 337 -16.12 -3.01 12.45
C MET A 337 -16.66 -2.97 11.01
N THR A 338 -15.82 -3.27 10.02
CA THR A 338 -16.27 -3.34 8.62
C THR A 338 -17.24 -4.49 8.40
N GLY A 339 -17.06 -5.61 9.13
CA GLY A 339 -17.99 -6.74 9.14
C GLY A 339 -19.36 -6.35 9.66
N ALA A 340 -19.42 -5.61 10.76
CA ALA A 340 -20.67 -5.07 11.32
C ALA A 340 -21.37 -4.15 10.31
N ALA A 341 -20.62 -3.26 9.63
CA ALA A 341 -21.15 -2.37 8.60
C ALA A 341 -21.76 -3.16 7.41
N PHE A 342 -21.09 -4.20 6.94
CA PHE A 342 -21.58 -5.02 5.83
C PHE A 342 -22.78 -5.88 6.26
N THR A 343 -22.72 -6.44 7.46
CA THR A 343 -23.79 -7.30 7.99
C THR A 343 -25.05 -6.49 8.31
N SER A 344 -24.93 -5.25 8.76
CA SER A 344 -26.10 -4.39 9.00
C SER A 344 -26.93 -4.14 7.75
N PHE A 345 -26.30 -4.13 6.56
CA PHE A 345 -26.98 -3.91 5.28
C PHE A 345 -27.31 -5.20 4.54
N TYR A 346 -26.34 -6.11 4.41
CA TYR A 346 -26.50 -7.35 3.62
C TYR A 346 -26.93 -8.58 4.45
N GLY A 347 -27.15 -8.41 5.76
CA GLY A 347 -27.42 -9.54 6.65
C GLY A 347 -26.23 -10.51 6.71
N ALA A 348 -26.49 -11.80 6.86
CA ALA A 348 -25.45 -12.83 6.94
C ALA A 348 -24.50 -12.87 5.73
N VAL A 349 -24.99 -12.48 4.56
CA VAL A 349 -24.17 -12.44 3.32
C VAL A 349 -23.07 -11.36 3.42
N GLY A 350 -23.29 -10.31 4.20
CA GLY A 350 -22.29 -9.24 4.42
C GLY A 350 -20.97 -9.75 4.99
N GLY A 351 -21.02 -10.68 5.93
CA GLY A 351 -19.83 -11.31 6.49
C GLY A 351 -19.06 -12.12 5.45
N VAL A 352 -19.76 -12.86 4.58
CA VAL A 352 -19.15 -13.62 3.48
C VAL A 352 -18.50 -12.68 2.47
N LEU A 353 -19.19 -11.61 2.07
CA LEU A 353 -18.66 -10.62 1.11
C LEU A 353 -17.39 -9.96 1.65
N LEU A 354 -17.36 -9.60 2.93
CA LEU A 354 -16.15 -9.07 3.56
C LEU A 354 -15.02 -10.08 3.56
N THR A 355 -15.28 -11.33 3.98
CA THR A 355 -14.27 -12.39 4.04
C THR A 355 -13.66 -12.65 2.67
N VAL A 356 -14.47 -12.75 1.62
CA VAL A 356 -13.97 -12.92 0.25
C VAL A 356 -13.12 -11.73 -0.18
N SER A 357 -13.58 -10.51 0.09
CA SER A 357 -12.83 -9.29 -0.24
C SER A 357 -11.50 -9.23 0.49
N LEU A 358 -11.50 -9.47 1.80
CA LEU A 358 -10.31 -9.45 2.64
C LEU A 358 -9.32 -10.53 2.25
N ALA A 359 -9.80 -11.74 1.96
CA ALA A 359 -8.97 -12.85 1.51
C ALA A 359 -8.27 -12.54 0.17
N LEU A 360 -8.99 -11.99 -0.80
CA LEU A 360 -8.42 -11.58 -2.09
C LEU A 360 -7.38 -10.47 -1.92
N PHE A 361 -7.70 -9.45 -1.12
CA PHE A 361 -6.81 -8.33 -0.85
C PHE A 361 -5.52 -8.78 -0.16
N ALA A 362 -5.63 -9.54 0.92
CA ALA A 362 -4.49 -10.06 1.66
C ALA A 362 -3.64 -11.03 0.83
N PHE A 363 -4.28 -11.92 0.07
CA PHE A 363 -3.59 -12.85 -0.83
C PHE A 363 -2.72 -12.14 -1.86
N THR A 364 -3.25 -11.10 -2.51
CA THR A 364 -2.48 -10.36 -3.50
C THR A 364 -1.33 -9.57 -2.87
N THR A 365 -1.52 -9.07 -1.64
CA THR A 365 -0.46 -8.36 -0.90
C THR A 365 0.73 -9.27 -0.61
N ILE A 366 0.50 -10.53 -0.22
CA ILE A 366 1.56 -11.52 -0.03
C ILE A 366 2.37 -11.71 -1.33
N LEU A 367 1.71 -11.82 -2.47
CA LEU A 367 2.37 -11.99 -3.78
C LEU A 367 3.19 -10.75 -4.18
N GLY A 368 2.67 -9.55 -3.98
CA GLY A 368 3.35 -8.30 -4.29
C GLY A 368 4.63 -8.13 -3.45
N TRP A 369 4.53 -8.33 -2.15
CA TRP A 369 5.65 -8.23 -1.24
C TRP A 369 6.68 -9.35 -1.40
N ASN A 370 6.25 -10.56 -1.78
CA ASN A 370 7.16 -11.61 -2.17
C ASN A 370 8.10 -11.16 -3.29
N TYR A 371 7.55 -10.54 -4.33
CA TYR A 371 8.37 -10.00 -5.43
C TYR A 371 9.31 -8.88 -4.96
N TYR A 372 8.84 -7.96 -4.12
CA TYR A 372 9.69 -6.86 -3.62
C TYR A 372 10.88 -7.37 -2.82
N GLY A 373 10.64 -8.29 -1.89
CA GLY A 373 11.70 -8.90 -1.08
C GLY A 373 12.69 -9.69 -1.95
N GLU A 374 12.21 -10.44 -2.96
CA GLU A 374 13.09 -11.14 -3.89
C GLU A 374 14.02 -10.18 -4.63
N ARG A 375 13.52 -9.04 -5.15
CA ARG A 375 14.36 -8.05 -5.83
C ARG A 375 15.35 -7.38 -4.87
N ALA A 376 14.97 -7.16 -3.63
CA ALA A 376 15.88 -6.64 -2.61
C ALA A 376 17.00 -7.64 -2.26
N VAL A 377 16.67 -8.92 -2.14
CA VAL A 377 17.68 -9.99 -1.96
C VAL A 377 18.63 -10.07 -3.15
N VAL A 378 18.12 -9.95 -4.38
CA VAL A 378 18.98 -9.92 -5.59
C VAL A 378 19.98 -8.76 -5.54
N TYR A 379 19.56 -7.60 -5.04
CA TYR A 379 20.45 -6.45 -4.86
C TYR A 379 21.54 -6.72 -3.81
N LEU A 380 21.21 -7.36 -2.68
CA LEU A 380 22.13 -7.61 -1.56
C LEU A 380 23.08 -8.79 -1.78
N ALA A 381 22.53 -9.91 -2.24
CA ALA A 381 23.21 -11.21 -2.30
C ALA A 381 23.29 -11.80 -3.72
N GLY A 382 22.82 -11.06 -4.71
CA GLY A 382 22.75 -11.57 -6.07
C GLY A 382 21.69 -12.66 -6.26
N ARG A 383 21.68 -13.29 -7.42
CA ARG A 383 20.66 -14.29 -7.80
C ARG A 383 20.70 -15.57 -6.98
N GLY A 384 21.86 -15.93 -6.43
CA GLY A 384 21.99 -17.09 -5.53
C GLY A 384 21.10 -17.00 -4.29
N GLY A 385 20.73 -15.79 -3.89
CA GLY A 385 19.81 -15.55 -2.76
C GLY A 385 18.33 -15.81 -3.05
N ILE A 386 17.91 -15.99 -4.32
CA ILE A 386 16.49 -16.15 -4.68
C ILE A 386 15.90 -17.42 -4.06
N LEU A 387 16.55 -18.57 -4.24
CA LEU A 387 16.00 -19.84 -3.74
C LEU A 387 15.93 -19.87 -2.20
N PRO A 388 16.99 -19.54 -1.46
CA PRO A 388 16.89 -19.43 0.00
C PRO A 388 15.79 -18.45 0.45
N TYR A 389 15.67 -17.30 -0.20
CA TYR A 389 14.62 -16.32 0.10
C TYR A 389 13.23 -16.93 -0.06
N ARG A 390 12.95 -17.56 -1.20
CA ARG A 390 11.63 -18.17 -1.48
C ARG A 390 11.29 -19.28 -0.48
N VAL A 391 12.25 -20.12 -0.12
CA VAL A 391 12.05 -21.18 0.88
C VAL A 391 11.69 -20.57 2.24
N VAL A 392 12.47 -19.58 2.71
CA VAL A 392 12.19 -18.90 3.98
C VAL A 392 10.84 -18.21 3.93
N PHE A 393 10.51 -17.52 2.84
CA PHE A 393 9.23 -16.83 2.69
C PHE A 393 8.05 -17.79 2.78
N ILE A 394 8.09 -18.95 2.09
CA ILE A 394 7.03 -19.97 2.14
C ILE A 394 6.90 -20.56 3.54
N VAL A 395 8.03 -20.83 4.22
CA VAL A 395 8.01 -21.33 5.62
C VAL A 395 7.37 -20.29 6.54
N LEU A 396 7.67 -18.99 6.36
CA LEU A 396 7.06 -17.94 7.17
C LEU A 396 5.55 -17.78 6.91
N ILE A 397 5.09 -18.00 5.67
CA ILE A 397 3.65 -18.07 5.39
C ILE A 397 3.02 -19.24 6.17
N ALA A 398 3.58 -20.44 6.08
CA ALA A 398 3.07 -21.62 6.78
C ALA A 398 3.09 -21.50 8.32
N LEU A 399 3.95 -20.65 8.87
CA LEU A 399 3.97 -20.34 10.30
C LEU A 399 3.05 -19.18 10.68
N GLY A 400 2.65 -18.38 9.70
CA GLY A 400 1.93 -17.11 9.89
C GLY A 400 0.58 -17.27 10.59
N ALA A 401 -0.14 -18.34 10.30
CA ALA A 401 -1.44 -18.63 10.92
C ALA A 401 -1.38 -18.84 12.44
N PHE A 402 -0.21 -19.27 12.95
CA PHE A 402 -0.03 -19.63 14.35
C PHE A 402 0.67 -18.55 15.18
N LEU A 403 1.27 -17.57 14.54
CA LEU A 403 2.02 -16.50 15.18
C LEU A 403 1.14 -15.24 15.30
N LYS A 404 0.39 -15.15 16.40
CA LYS A 404 -0.36 -13.94 16.79
C LYS A 404 0.45 -13.18 17.86
N LEU A 405 1.50 -12.51 17.46
CA LEU A 405 2.32 -11.75 18.38
C LEU A 405 2.16 -10.25 18.06
N GLU A 406 1.57 -9.50 18.97
CA GLU A 406 1.47 -8.05 18.91
C GLU A 406 2.83 -7.40 18.60
N ALA A 407 3.91 -7.93 19.19
CA ALA A 407 5.27 -7.52 18.94
C ALA A 407 5.67 -7.61 17.44
N ILE A 408 5.14 -8.58 16.69
CA ILE A 408 5.45 -8.73 15.25
C ILE A 408 4.79 -7.59 14.46
N TRP A 409 3.56 -7.20 14.82
CA TRP A 409 2.87 -6.07 14.18
C TRP A 409 3.61 -4.76 14.39
N ILE A 410 4.03 -4.51 15.63
CA ILE A 410 4.78 -3.29 15.97
C ILE A 410 6.13 -3.28 15.26
N LEU A 411 6.84 -4.43 15.25
CA LEU A 411 8.10 -4.56 14.52
C LEU A 411 7.91 -4.34 13.01
N ALA A 412 6.82 -4.84 12.45
CA ALA A 412 6.46 -4.62 11.06
C ALA A 412 6.27 -3.13 10.74
N ASP A 413 5.54 -2.41 11.57
CA ASP A 413 5.33 -0.97 11.43
C ASP A 413 6.66 -0.20 11.56
N ILE A 414 7.51 -0.55 12.52
CA ILE A 414 8.85 0.06 12.69
C ILE A 414 9.69 -0.13 11.43
N VAL A 415 9.82 -1.36 10.92
CA VAL A 415 10.68 -1.63 9.76
C VAL A 415 10.13 -0.97 8.50
N ASN A 416 8.81 -0.92 8.36
CA ASN A 416 8.15 -0.21 7.27
C ASN A 416 8.45 1.30 7.30
N GLY A 417 8.38 1.93 8.47
CA GLY A 417 8.76 3.33 8.66
C GLY A 417 10.25 3.58 8.38
N LEU A 418 11.13 2.69 8.84
CA LEU A 418 12.57 2.79 8.57
C LEU A 418 12.89 2.68 7.08
N MET A 419 12.16 1.87 6.33
CA MET A 419 12.31 1.73 4.87
C MET A 419 11.99 3.05 4.14
N ALA A 420 11.04 3.85 4.63
CA ALA A 420 10.66 5.12 4.02
C ALA A 420 11.79 6.16 4.04
N ILE A 421 12.59 6.22 5.09
CA ILE A 421 13.59 7.26 5.29
C ILE A 421 14.59 7.36 4.13
N PRO A 422 15.33 6.29 3.74
CA PRO A 422 16.26 6.35 2.62
C PRO A 422 15.60 6.72 1.30
N ASN A 423 14.36 6.25 1.09
CA ASN A 423 13.60 6.58 -0.11
C ASN A 423 13.26 8.09 -0.17
N LEU A 424 12.74 8.66 0.90
CA LEU A 424 12.38 10.08 0.97
C LEU A 424 13.61 10.99 0.82
N ILE A 425 14.74 10.61 1.42
CA ILE A 425 16.03 11.32 1.21
C ILE A 425 16.38 11.31 -0.29
N ALA A 426 16.24 10.18 -0.97
CA ALA A 426 16.54 10.07 -2.39
C ALA A 426 15.56 10.89 -3.26
N LEU A 427 14.27 10.89 -2.95
CA LEU A 427 13.27 11.67 -3.66
C LEU A 427 13.55 13.18 -3.55
N LEU A 428 13.90 13.66 -2.36
CA LEU A 428 14.29 15.06 -2.14
C LEU A 428 15.56 15.41 -2.92
N ALA A 429 16.60 14.59 -2.82
CA ALA A 429 17.88 14.81 -3.52
C ALA A 429 17.73 14.77 -5.04
N LEU A 430 16.90 13.87 -5.57
CA LEU A 430 16.69 13.68 -6.99
C LEU A 430 15.48 14.44 -7.56
N SER A 431 14.82 15.28 -6.76
CA SER A 431 13.64 16.03 -7.18
C SER A 431 13.91 16.94 -8.41
N GLY A 432 15.12 17.47 -8.55
CA GLY A 432 15.54 18.21 -9.76
C GLY A 432 15.62 17.33 -11.01
N VAL A 433 15.99 16.05 -10.87
CA VAL A 433 15.98 15.08 -11.97
C VAL A 433 14.54 14.79 -12.39
N VAL A 434 13.65 14.58 -11.41
CA VAL A 434 12.22 14.34 -11.67
C VAL A 434 11.63 15.48 -12.48
N VAL A 435 11.83 16.73 -12.06
CA VAL A 435 11.32 17.92 -12.78
C VAL A 435 11.86 17.99 -14.21
N ARG A 436 13.16 17.77 -14.39
CA ARG A 436 13.79 17.82 -15.72
C ARG A 436 13.26 16.75 -16.66
N GLU A 437 13.13 15.51 -16.20
CA GLU A 437 12.62 14.41 -17.05
C GLU A 437 11.12 14.62 -17.35
N THR A 438 10.35 15.14 -16.38
CA THR A 438 8.95 15.49 -16.61
C THR A 438 8.81 16.54 -17.68
N ARG A 439 9.59 17.64 -17.62
CA ARG A 439 9.56 18.71 -18.61
C ARG A 439 9.90 18.17 -20.01
N LYS A 440 10.97 17.40 -20.16
CA LYS A 440 11.35 16.77 -21.42
C LYS A 440 10.26 15.91 -22.04
N TYR A 441 9.52 15.20 -21.20
CA TYR A 441 8.42 14.35 -21.65
C TYR A 441 7.23 15.19 -22.13
N MET A 442 6.90 16.26 -21.42
CA MET A 442 5.79 17.16 -21.81
C MET A 442 6.06 17.89 -23.10
N GLU A 443 7.30 18.41 -23.29
CA GLU A 443 7.73 19.07 -24.52
C GLU A 443 7.67 18.17 -25.78
N LYS A 444 7.68 16.86 -25.61
CA LYS A 444 7.49 15.91 -26.73
C LYS A 444 6.02 15.65 -27.08
N GLN A 445 5.10 16.04 -26.22
CA GLN A 445 3.67 15.77 -26.35
C GLN A 445 2.89 16.95 -26.91
N ASP A 446 3.41 18.15 -26.68
CA ASP A 446 2.95 19.40 -27.28
C ASP A 446 3.52 19.53 -28.72
#